data_206337213cf932a67c111223f2f9fe0a
#
_entry.id   206337213cf932a67c111223f2f9fe0a
#
_cell.length_a   1.000
_cell.length_b   1.000
_cell.length_c   1.000
_cell.angle_alpha   90.00
_cell.angle_beta   90.00
_cell.angle_gamma   90.00
#
_symmetry.space_group_name_H-M   'P 1'
#
loop_
_entity.id
_entity.type
_entity.pdbx_description
1 polymer ?
#
loop_
_entity_poly.entity_id
_entity_poly.type
_entity_poly.pdbx_seq_one_letter_code
_entity_poly.pdbx_strand_id
1 'polypeptide(L)'
;MKPRTIQPASCVCLNIAVFATALATLPPKLWASPCSGLPTAAQLKTLLGNAASGTGISPPLGPGTGAGGLFGGQRMWAAVVNRDGEICAYATSTSDPAQVWPGSQQIAKAKAYTANAFSLDALALSTARLYTFAQPGHSLFGLNNSNPFNTLFLAPPSGTGGGKNQVVGGIITFGGGVALYSLTGSIIGGLGVSGDTACTDHEIGKRVRDLAGLNPPGGPLVDDISYSPVDGASVFSHPVCQNTLRNGVFIGNENPASGY
;
A
#
# COMPACT_ATOMS: atom_id res chain seq x y z
N MET A 1 -59.59 55.56 60.56
CA MET A 1 -59.29 54.62 59.51
C MET A 1 -58.67 55.40 58.33
N LYS A 2 -57.38 55.23 58.07
CA LYS A 2 -56.67 55.91 56.93
C LYS A 2 -56.59 54.93 55.74
N PRO A 3 -56.83 55.39 54.50
CA PRO A 3 -56.76 54.51 53.37
C PRO A 3 -55.26 54.30 52.98
N ARG A 4 -54.93 53.06 52.70
CA ARG A 4 -53.57 52.64 52.12
C ARG A 4 -53.55 52.92 50.65
N THR A 5 -52.59 53.72 50.20
CA THR A 5 -52.24 53.95 48.83
C THR A 5 -51.40 52.75 48.33
N ILE A 6 -51.84 52.17 47.21
CA ILE A 6 -51.14 51.11 46.52
C ILE A 6 -50.26 51.79 45.47
N GLN A 7 -48.92 51.60 45.54
CA GLN A 7 -47.94 52.01 44.49
C GLN A 7 -47.93 51.00 43.34
N PRO A 8 -47.82 51.43 42.11
CA PRO A 8 -47.70 50.54 40.95
C PRO A 8 -46.29 49.94 40.85
N ALA A 9 -46.19 48.65 40.54
CA ALA A 9 -45.01 47.93 40.34
C ALA A 9 -44.32 48.39 39.05
N SER A 10 -43.05 48.75 39.16
CA SER A 10 -42.18 49.07 38.03
C SER A 10 -41.84 47.79 37.22
N CYS A 11 -42.22 47.78 35.97
CA CYS A 11 -41.90 46.71 35.03
C CYS A 11 -40.42 46.87 34.59
N VAL A 12 -39.57 45.97 35.04
CA VAL A 12 -38.16 45.90 34.59
C VAL A 12 -38.12 45.15 33.23
N CYS A 13 -37.95 45.90 32.15
CA CYS A 13 -37.69 45.32 30.85
C CYS A 13 -36.27 44.69 30.82
N LEU A 14 -36.24 43.35 30.83
CA LEU A 14 -35.00 42.58 30.65
C LEU A 14 -34.61 42.59 29.16
N ASN A 15 -33.60 43.39 28.80
CA ASN A 15 -33.01 43.37 27.48
C ASN A 15 -32.20 42.08 27.32
N ILE A 16 -32.74 41.09 26.60
CA ILE A 16 -32.01 39.88 26.17
C ILE A 16 -31.17 40.29 24.97
N ALA A 17 -29.89 40.51 25.17
CA ALA A 17 -28.91 40.63 24.09
C ALA A 17 -28.73 39.25 23.45
N VAL A 18 -29.28 39.01 22.25
CA VAL A 18 -29.01 37.84 21.43
C VAL A 18 -27.61 37.96 20.87
N PHE A 19 -26.66 37.26 21.49
CA PHE A 19 -25.36 37.04 20.89
C PHE A 19 -25.50 36.07 19.69
N ALA A 20 -25.56 36.59 18.50
CA ALA A 20 -25.39 35.79 17.30
C ALA A 20 -23.94 35.32 17.23
N THR A 21 -23.68 34.10 17.70
CA THR A 21 -22.41 33.41 17.44
C THR A 21 -22.34 33.09 15.95
N ALA A 22 -21.53 33.88 15.19
CA ALA A 22 -21.16 33.54 13.84
C ALA A 22 -20.36 32.23 13.90
N LEU A 23 -20.98 31.11 13.56
CA LEU A 23 -20.24 29.88 13.24
C LEU A 23 -19.39 30.20 12.01
N ALA A 24 -18.10 30.44 12.22
CA ALA A 24 -17.11 30.47 11.16
C ALA A 24 -17.10 29.08 10.53
N THR A 25 -17.79 28.92 9.40
CA THR A 25 -17.65 27.72 8.57
C THR A 25 -16.20 27.71 8.05
N LEU A 26 -15.37 26.86 8.65
CA LEU A 26 -14.05 26.56 8.09
C LEU A 26 -14.26 26.17 6.62
N PRO A 27 -13.48 26.74 5.68
CA PRO A 27 -13.58 26.35 4.28
C PRO A 27 -13.38 24.83 4.21
N PRO A 28 -14.14 24.11 3.36
CA PRO A 28 -13.92 22.69 3.17
C PRO A 28 -12.44 22.54 2.80
N LYS A 29 -11.72 21.71 3.58
CA LYS A 29 -10.35 21.37 3.25
C LYS A 29 -10.41 20.80 1.84
N LEU A 30 -9.91 21.54 0.86
CA LEU A 30 -9.70 21.04 -0.50
C LEU A 30 -8.68 19.93 -0.38
N TRP A 31 -9.15 18.70 -0.18
CA TRP A 31 -8.32 17.52 -0.27
C TRP A 31 -7.84 17.49 -1.72
N ALA A 32 -6.52 17.54 -1.91
CA ALA A 32 -5.95 17.22 -3.22
C ALA A 32 -6.58 15.90 -3.68
N SER A 33 -6.81 15.76 -5.00
CA SER A 33 -7.36 14.49 -5.51
C SER A 33 -6.63 13.35 -4.80
N PRO A 34 -7.32 12.45 -4.15
CA PRO A 34 -6.69 11.46 -3.29
C PRO A 34 -5.65 10.60 -4.03
N CYS A 35 -5.66 10.62 -5.37
CA CYS A 35 -4.71 9.91 -6.24
C CYS A 35 -3.63 10.83 -6.87
N SER A 36 -3.54 12.10 -6.45
CA SER A 36 -2.52 13.02 -6.98
C SER A 36 -1.11 12.53 -6.62
N GLY A 37 -0.18 12.60 -7.58
CA GLY A 37 1.20 12.13 -7.39
C GLY A 37 1.40 10.62 -7.49
N LEU A 38 0.32 9.84 -7.65
CA LEU A 38 0.38 8.39 -7.84
C LEU A 38 0.29 7.99 -9.31
N PRO A 39 0.90 6.87 -9.74
CA PRO A 39 0.82 6.39 -11.12
C PRO A 39 -0.62 6.14 -11.56
N THR A 40 -0.96 6.57 -12.77
CA THR A 40 -2.18 6.16 -13.46
C THR A 40 -2.10 4.70 -13.93
N ALA A 41 -3.23 4.09 -14.30
CA ALA A 41 -3.25 2.70 -14.80
C ALA A 41 -2.36 2.51 -16.04
N ALA A 42 -2.30 3.49 -16.94
CA ALA A 42 -1.44 3.44 -18.13
C ALA A 42 0.04 3.51 -17.75
N GLN A 43 0.41 4.42 -16.86
CA GLN A 43 1.79 4.51 -16.34
C GLN A 43 2.17 3.23 -15.58
N LEU A 44 1.29 2.70 -14.73
CA LEU A 44 1.53 1.47 -13.99
C LEU A 44 1.78 0.29 -14.92
N LYS A 45 1.03 0.16 -16.02
CA LYS A 45 1.25 -0.88 -17.02
C LYS A 45 2.65 -0.77 -17.67
N THR A 46 3.06 0.44 -18.04
CA THR A 46 4.39 0.70 -18.60
C THR A 46 5.50 0.37 -17.59
N LEU A 47 5.34 0.81 -16.35
CA LEU A 47 6.29 0.54 -15.26
C LEU A 47 6.44 -0.96 -14.99
N LEU A 48 5.35 -1.74 -15.02
CA LEU A 48 5.41 -3.20 -14.88
C LEU A 48 6.24 -3.84 -16.00
N GLY A 49 6.01 -3.45 -17.26
CA GLY A 49 6.78 -3.94 -18.41
C GLY A 49 8.27 -3.62 -18.29
N ASN A 50 8.60 -2.40 -17.89
CA ASN A 50 9.99 -1.96 -17.69
C ASN A 50 10.66 -2.70 -16.51
N ALA A 51 9.94 -2.87 -15.40
CA ALA A 51 10.44 -3.60 -14.24
C ALA A 51 10.75 -5.07 -14.54
N ALA A 52 9.88 -5.73 -15.33
CA ALA A 52 10.07 -7.12 -15.73
C ALA A 52 11.21 -7.31 -16.74
N SER A 53 11.34 -6.40 -17.73
CA SER A 53 12.41 -6.45 -18.73
C SER A 53 13.75 -5.93 -18.23
N GLY A 54 13.77 -5.26 -17.08
CA GLY A 54 14.94 -4.58 -16.54
C GLY A 54 15.26 -3.25 -17.20
N THR A 55 14.37 -2.73 -18.05
CA THR A 55 14.54 -1.43 -18.72
C THR A 55 14.55 -0.29 -17.72
N GLY A 56 15.62 0.49 -17.69
CA GLY A 56 15.81 1.61 -16.77
C GLY A 56 16.20 1.19 -15.35
N ILE A 57 16.35 -0.10 -15.08
CA ILE A 57 16.86 -0.58 -13.80
C ILE A 57 18.37 -0.35 -13.73
N SER A 58 18.81 0.21 -12.61
CA SER A 58 20.23 0.51 -12.35
C SER A 58 20.56 0.23 -10.88
N PRO A 59 21.83 0.21 -10.51
CA PRO A 59 22.20 0.11 -9.09
C PRO A 59 21.45 1.17 -8.24
N PRO A 60 21.02 0.80 -7.02
CA PRO A 60 21.32 -0.43 -6.30
C PRO A 60 20.40 -1.63 -6.61
N LEU A 61 19.42 -1.51 -7.53
CA LEU A 61 18.45 -2.56 -7.84
C LEU A 61 18.98 -3.63 -8.81
N GLY A 62 20.26 -3.58 -9.11
CA GLY A 62 20.96 -4.56 -9.94
C GLY A 62 21.07 -4.17 -11.42
N PRO A 63 21.68 -5.07 -12.23
CA PRO A 63 22.07 -4.76 -13.61
C PRO A 63 20.93 -4.90 -14.64
N GLY A 64 19.68 -4.82 -14.23
CA GLY A 64 18.54 -4.93 -15.13
C GLY A 64 18.24 -6.34 -15.66
N THR A 65 18.86 -7.37 -15.14
CA THR A 65 18.55 -8.77 -15.47
C THR A 65 17.29 -9.23 -14.78
N GLY A 66 16.67 -10.34 -15.26
CA GLY A 66 15.38 -10.85 -14.85
C GLY A 66 15.07 -10.80 -13.35
N ALA A 67 13.83 -10.98 -13.00
CA ALA A 67 13.34 -10.88 -11.62
C ALA A 67 13.25 -12.24 -10.91
N GLY A 68 13.64 -13.33 -11.56
CA GLY A 68 13.53 -14.69 -11.00
C GLY A 68 12.11 -15.24 -11.04
N GLY A 69 11.81 -16.19 -10.14
CA GLY A 69 10.50 -16.81 -10.03
C GLY A 69 10.14 -17.78 -11.14
N LEU A 70 8.84 -17.96 -11.37
CA LEU A 70 8.28 -18.88 -12.33
C LEU A 70 8.14 -18.27 -13.73
N PHE A 71 7.88 -16.97 -13.79
CA PHE A 71 7.58 -16.24 -15.03
C PHE A 71 8.50 -15.02 -15.24
N GLY A 72 9.56 -14.88 -14.46
CA GLY A 72 10.50 -13.75 -14.58
C GLY A 72 9.85 -12.39 -14.29
N GLY A 73 8.75 -12.35 -13.55
CA GLY A 73 8.01 -11.13 -13.28
C GLY A 73 7.18 -10.60 -14.45
N GLN A 74 7.01 -11.37 -15.52
CA GLN A 74 6.32 -10.90 -16.73
C GLN A 74 4.79 -11.03 -16.67
N ARG A 75 4.25 -11.81 -15.74
CA ARG A 75 2.82 -12.08 -15.60
C ARG A 75 2.30 -11.52 -14.28
N MET A 76 2.08 -10.20 -14.23
CA MET A 76 1.78 -9.48 -13.01
C MET A 76 0.45 -8.73 -13.06
N TRP A 77 -0.24 -8.71 -11.93
CA TRP A 77 -1.22 -7.71 -11.56
C TRP A 77 -0.55 -6.68 -10.65
N ALA A 78 -0.91 -5.42 -10.82
CA ALA A 78 -0.51 -4.37 -9.89
C ALA A 78 -1.68 -3.47 -9.53
N ALA A 79 -1.67 -3.00 -8.29
CA ALA A 79 -2.62 -2.02 -7.78
C ALA A 79 -1.88 -0.91 -7.03
N VAL A 80 -2.39 0.31 -7.13
CA VAL A 80 -1.93 1.47 -6.36
C VAL A 80 -3.10 1.99 -5.56
N VAL A 81 -2.89 2.19 -4.27
CA VAL A 81 -3.84 2.83 -3.37
C VAL A 81 -3.31 4.17 -2.86
N ASN A 82 -4.21 5.11 -2.57
CA ASN A 82 -3.89 6.35 -1.87
C ASN A 82 -3.72 6.12 -0.35
N ARG A 83 -3.49 7.20 0.40
CA ARG A 83 -3.28 7.11 1.85
C ARG A 83 -4.52 6.64 2.61
N ASP A 84 -5.72 6.86 2.07
CA ASP A 84 -6.98 6.37 2.63
C ASP A 84 -7.25 4.88 2.31
N GLY A 85 -6.38 4.26 1.50
CA GLY A 85 -6.51 2.87 1.07
C GLY A 85 -7.42 2.67 -0.15
N GLU A 86 -7.85 3.74 -0.79
CA GLU A 86 -8.69 3.69 -1.99
C GLU A 86 -7.86 3.38 -3.23
N ILE A 87 -8.36 2.53 -4.12
CA ILE A 87 -7.68 2.18 -5.37
C ILE A 87 -7.64 3.38 -6.33
N CYS A 88 -6.43 3.81 -6.67
CA CYS A 88 -6.14 4.85 -7.65
C CYS A 88 -5.86 4.28 -9.05
N ALA A 89 -5.11 3.18 -9.10
CA ALA A 89 -4.75 2.54 -10.34
C ALA A 89 -4.74 1.01 -10.18
N TYR A 90 -5.01 0.34 -11.28
CA TYR A 90 -4.98 -1.11 -11.38
C TYR A 90 -4.62 -1.51 -12.81
N ALA A 91 -3.67 -2.41 -12.98
CA ALA A 91 -3.18 -2.81 -14.29
C ALA A 91 -2.66 -4.26 -14.29
N THR A 92 -2.61 -4.85 -15.47
CA THR A 92 -1.87 -6.10 -15.73
C THR A 92 -0.73 -5.84 -16.70
N SER A 93 0.38 -6.55 -16.53
CA SER A 93 1.53 -6.48 -17.43
C SER A 93 1.24 -7.09 -18.81
N THR A 94 0.30 -8.03 -18.89
CA THR A 94 -0.05 -8.75 -20.12
C THR A 94 -1.13 -8.02 -20.92
N SER A 95 -1.23 -8.36 -22.21
CA SER A 95 -2.36 -7.93 -23.06
C SER A 95 -3.62 -8.73 -22.79
N ASP A 96 -3.44 -10.01 -22.42
CA ASP A 96 -4.52 -10.91 -22.03
C ASP A 96 -4.49 -11.17 -20.52
N PRO A 97 -5.44 -10.63 -19.76
CA PRO A 97 -5.52 -10.84 -18.31
C PRO A 97 -5.65 -12.31 -17.90
N ALA A 98 -6.16 -13.19 -18.75
CA ALA A 98 -6.29 -14.61 -18.46
C ALA A 98 -4.94 -15.34 -18.38
N GLN A 99 -3.87 -14.71 -18.84
CA GLN A 99 -2.50 -15.22 -18.73
C GLN A 99 -1.83 -14.94 -17.39
N VAL A 100 -2.52 -14.25 -16.47
CA VAL A 100 -2.06 -13.99 -15.09
C VAL A 100 -3.06 -14.64 -14.14
N TRP A 101 -2.57 -15.27 -13.07
CA TRP A 101 -3.43 -15.96 -12.12
C TRP A 101 -4.56 -15.04 -11.62
N PRO A 102 -5.84 -15.45 -11.78
CA PRO A 102 -6.98 -14.61 -11.37
C PRO A 102 -6.94 -14.19 -9.90
N GLY A 103 -6.52 -15.09 -9.00
CA GLY A 103 -6.39 -14.78 -7.58
C GLY A 103 -5.38 -13.68 -7.26
N SER A 104 -4.36 -13.50 -8.11
CA SER A 104 -3.34 -12.47 -7.95
C SER A 104 -3.90 -11.05 -8.10
N GLN A 105 -5.04 -10.86 -8.73
CA GLN A 105 -5.71 -9.56 -8.80
C GLN A 105 -6.04 -9.03 -7.40
N GLN A 106 -6.71 -9.85 -6.60
CA GLN A 106 -7.12 -9.47 -5.25
C GLN A 106 -5.90 -9.36 -4.33
N ILE A 107 -4.93 -10.26 -4.49
CA ILE A 107 -3.70 -10.25 -3.71
C ILE A 107 -2.91 -8.96 -3.97
N ALA A 108 -2.79 -8.50 -5.22
CA ALA A 108 -2.11 -7.24 -5.55
C ALA A 108 -2.79 -6.05 -4.86
N LYS A 109 -4.12 -5.98 -4.88
CA LYS A 109 -4.89 -4.92 -4.20
C LYS A 109 -4.64 -4.91 -2.69
N ALA A 110 -4.68 -6.09 -2.05
CA ALA A 110 -4.45 -6.20 -0.62
C ALA A 110 -2.99 -5.93 -0.23
N LYS A 111 -2.01 -6.33 -1.04
CA LYS A 111 -0.61 -5.95 -0.83
C LYS A 111 -0.42 -4.43 -0.84
N ALA A 112 -1.06 -3.73 -1.79
CA ALA A 112 -1.04 -2.27 -1.84
C ALA A 112 -1.64 -1.65 -0.57
N TYR A 113 -2.81 -2.14 -0.16
CA TYR A 113 -3.49 -1.71 1.06
C TYR A 113 -2.62 -1.96 2.30
N THR A 114 -2.04 -3.15 2.44
CA THR A 114 -1.21 -3.53 3.58
C THR A 114 0.04 -2.65 3.68
N ALA A 115 0.78 -2.47 2.58
CA ALA A 115 1.98 -1.65 2.58
C ALA A 115 1.68 -0.19 2.95
N ASN A 116 0.57 0.36 2.45
CA ASN A 116 0.10 1.69 2.84
C ASN A 116 -0.27 1.77 4.32
N ALA A 117 -1.00 0.76 4.85
CA ALA A 117 -1.54 0.77 6.20
C ALA A 117 -0.45 0.63 7.28
N PHE A 118 0.63 -0.10 6.99
CA PHE A 118 1.70 -0.39 7.96
C PHE A 118 2.95 0.49 7.79
N SER A 119 2.95 1.43 6.86
CA SER A 119 4.08 2.37 6.68
C SER A 119 3.72 3.77 7.13
N LEU A 120 4.75 4.51 7.58
CA LEU A 120 4.70 5.90 8.03
C LEU A 120 5.82 6.69 7.35
N ASP A 121 5.83 8.02 7.47
CA ASP A 121 6.89 8.87 6.91
C ASP A 121 8.28 8.43 7.38
N ALA A 122 8.40 8.08 8.67
CA ALA A 122 9.65 7.66 9.28
C ALA A 122 9.92 6.15 9.22
N LEU A 123 9.00 5.35 8.68
CA LEU A 123 9.10 3.89 8.68
C LEU A 123 8.47 3.32 7.42
N ALA A 124 9.28 2.94 6.44
CA ALA A 124 8.85 2.12 5.33
C ALA A 124 8.81 0.65 5.76
N LEU A 125 7.67 0.00 5.59
CA LEU A 125 7.47 -1.40 5.92
C LEU A 125 6.80 -2.14 4.77
N SER A 126 7.58 -2.88 4.00
CA SER A 126 7.03 -3.73 2.93
C SER A 126 6.28 -4.92 3.51
N THR A 127 5.38 -5.50 2.71
CA THR A 127 4.64 -6.69 3.11
C THR A 127 5.53 -7.91 3.35
N ALA A 128 6.71 -7.97 2.71
CA ALA A 128 7.70 -9.01 2.94
C ALA A 128 8.22 -9.00 4.39
N ARG A 129 8.38 -7.82 5.00
CA ARG A 129 8.87 -7.66 6.38
C ARG A 129 7.83 -7.99 7.44
N LEU A 130 6.59 -8.25 7.08
CA LEU A 130 5.54 -8.69 7.98
C LEU A 130 5.44 -10.22 8.07
N TYR A 131 6.17 -10.97 7.23
CA TYR A 131 6.02 -12.41 7.13
C TYR A 131 6.23 -13.11 8.48
N THR A 132 7.40 -12.97 9.08
CA THR A 132 7.76 -13.59 10.35
C THR A 132 6.81 -13.22 11.48
N PHE A 133 6.46 -11.94 11.60
CA PHE A 133 5.55 -11.47 12.65
C PHE A 133 4.17 -12.15 12.62
N ALA A 134 3.71 -12.57 11.45
CA ALA A 134 2.40 -13.18 11.24
C ALA A 134 2.39 -14.71 11.40
N GLN A 135 3.56 -15.35 11.62
CA GLN A 135 3.66 -16.78 11.78
C GLN A 135 3.21 -17.26 13.17
N PRO A 136 2.84 -18.56 13.34
CA PRO A 136 2.51 -19.11 14.65
C PRO A 136 3.61 -18.87 15.68
N GLY A 137 3.22 -18.43 16.87
CA GLY A 137 4.16 -18.12 17.95
C GLY A 137 4.73 -16.71 17.95
N HIS A 138 4.43 -15.89 16.91
CA HIS A 138 4.87 -14.51 16.82
C HIS A 138 3.77 -13.50 17.19
N SER A 139 4.20 -12.26 17.48
CA SER A 139 3.36 -11.22 18.11
C SER A 139 2.16 -10.76 17.27
N LEU A 140 2.22 -10.92 15.95
CA LEU A 140 1.14 -10.56 15.04
C LEU A 140 0.48 -11.78 14.39
N PHE A 141 0.58 -12.95 15.02
CA PHE A 141 -0.12 -14.15 14.55
C PHE A 141 -1.62 -13.87 14.40
N GLY A 142 -2.17 -14.21 13.23
CA GLY A 142 -3.56 -13.91 12.90
C GLY A 142 -3.80 -12.54 12.26
N LEU A 143 -2.77 -11.70 12.07
CA LEU A 143 -2.87 -10.40 11.43
C LEU A 143 -3.62 -10.47 10.08
N ASN A 144 -3.37 -11.51 9.29
CA ASN A 144 -4.01 -11.70 7.97
C ASN A 144 -5.54 -11.83 8.05
N ASN A 145 -6.08 -12.19 9.21
CA ASN A 145 -7.51 -12.33 9.44
C ASN A 145 -8.15 -11.06 10.01
N SER A 146 -7.37 -10.06 10.40
CA SER A 146 -7.85 -8.85 11.07
C SER A 146 -8.57 -7.87 10.16
N ASN A 147 -8.34 -7.96 8.86
CA ASN A 147 -8.93 -7.09 7.84
C ASN A 147 -9.27 -7.90 6.59
N PRO A 148 -10.47 -8.49 6.51
CA PRO A 148 -10.87 -9.31 5.38
C PRO A 148 -11.00 -8.48 4.11
N PHE A 149 -10.84 -9.14 2.96
CA PHE A 149 -11.15 -8.54 1.66
C PHE A 149 -12.62 -8.14 1.59
N ASN A 150 -12.88 -7.02 0.95
CA ASN A 150 -14.23 -6.69 0.50
C ASN A 150 -14.58 -7.57 -0.72
N THR A 151 -15.53 -8.50 -0.54
CA THR A 151 -15.90 -9.48 -1.56
C THR A 151 -16.48 -8.88 -2.84
N LEU A 152 -16.96 -7.63 -2.79
CA LEU A 152 -17.42 -6.91 -3.98
C LEU A 152 -16.30 -6.63 -4.99
N PHE A 153 -15.04 -6.73 -4.57
CA PHE A 153 -13.87 -6.44 -5.39
C PHE A 153 -13.05 -7.67 -5.73
N LEU A 154 -13.58 -8.87 -5.51
CA LEU A 154 -13.02 -10.08 -6.09
C LEU A 154 -13.10 -9.94 -7.60
N ALA A 155 -11.97 -9.65 -8.22
CA ALA A 155 -11.94 -9.28 -9.63
C ALA A 155 -12.23 -10.47 -10.52
N PRO A 156 -13.07 -10.31 -11.54
CA PRO A 156 -13.21 -11.31 -12.60
C PRO A 156 -11.90 -11.38 -13.43
N PRO A 157 -11.64 -12.49 -14.12
CA PRO A 157 -10.44 -12.65 -14.94
C PRO A 157 -10.26 -11.56 -15.99
N SER A 158 -11.34 -11.01 -16.52
CA SER A 158 -11.33 -9.91 -17.49
C SER A 158 -10.78 -8.58 -16.94
N GLY A 159 -10.58 -8.48 -15.66
CA GLY A 159 -9.71 -7.46 -15.04
C GLY A 159 -9.99 -6.00 -15.33
N THR A 160 -11.21 -5.66 -15.70
CA THR A 160 -11.60 -4.26 -15.85
C THR A 160 -11.85 -3.64 -14.48
N GLY A 161 -10.77 -3.42 -13.77
CA GLY A 161 -10.62 -2.47 -12.69
C GLY A 161 -11.78 -2.26 -11.74
N GLY A 162 -12.26 -3.30 -11.10
CA GLY A 162 -13.17 -3.12 -10.00
C GLY A 162 -12.50 -2.39 -8.84
N GLY A 163 -13.16 -1.40 -8.30
CA GLY A 163 -12.79 -0.80 -7.05
C GLY A 163 -12.08 0.55 -7.10
N LYS A 164 -11.95 1.20 -8.26
CA LYS A 164 -11.40 2.56 -8.31
C LYS A 164 -12.17 3.49 -7.36
N ASN A 165 -11.43 4.27 -6.57
CA ASN A 165 -11.93 5.15 -5.51
C ASN A 165 -12.67 4.39 -4.38
N GLN A 166 -12.35 3.12 -4.16
CA GLN A 166 -12.93 2.33 -3.08
C GLN A 166 -11.86 1.57 -2.33
N VAL A 167 -12.12 1.29 -1.06
CA VAL A 167 -11.23 0.55 -0.18
C VAL A 167 -11.51 -0.94 -0.32
N VAL A 168 -10.51 -1.70 -0.75
CA VAL A 168 -10.61 -3.15 -0.93
C VAL A 168 -10.33 -3.92 0.35
N GLY A 169 -9.47 -3.38 1.21
CA GLY A 169 -9.02 -4.05 2.42
C GLY A 169 -8.10 -5.24 2.14
N GLY A 170 -8.11 -6.19 3.06
CA GLY A 170 -7.24 -7.35 3.05
C GLY A 170 -5.86 -7.07 3.61
N ILE A 171 -5.28 -8.04 4.33
CA ILE A 171 -3.91 -7.99 4.82
C ILE A 171 -3.14 -9.16 4.23
N ILE A 172 -2.04 -8.86 3.56
CA ILE A 172 -1.10 -9.83 2.98
C ILE A 172 0.28 -9.59 3.58
N THR A 173 0.89 -10.63 4.12
CA THR A 173 2.16 -10.56 4.86
C THR A 173 3.30 -11.32 4.18
N PHE A 174 3.34 -11.31 2.86
CA PHE A 174 4.45 -11.82 2.06
C PHE A 174 4.78 -10.85 0.91
N GLY A 175 5.93 -11.04 0.28
CA GLY A 175 6.50 -10.07 -0.67
C GLY A 175 5.57 -9.58 -1.78
N GLY A 176 5.79 -8.34 -2.22
CA GLY A 176 5.11 -7.70 -3.34
C GLY A 176 4.35 -6.41 -3.02
N GLY A 177 4.23 -6.03 -1.75
CA GLY A 177 3.66 -4.74 -1.33
C GLY A 177 4.74 -3.78 -0.84
N VAL A 178 4.76 -2.56 -1.36
CA VAL A 178 5.70 -1.50 -0.98
C VAL A 178 4.97 -0.16 -0.85
N ALA A 179 5.32 0.62 0.16
CA ALA A 179 4.74 1.95 0.33
C ALA A 179 5.33 2.96 -0.68
N LEU A 180 4.53 3.94 -1.06
CA LEU A 180 4.89 4.98 -2.02
C LEU A 180 5.06 6.32 -1.30
N TYR A 181 6.13 7.02 -1.62
CA TYR A 181 6.52 8.27 -0.97
C TYR A 181 6.62 9.41 -1.97
N SER A 182 6.26 10.60 -1.55
CA SER A 182 6.49 11.83 -2.29
C SER A 182 7.98 12.19 -2.30
N LEU A 183 8.38 13.11 -3.16
CA LEU A 183 9.74 13.66 -3.18
C LEU A 183 10.13 14.35 -1.87
N THR A 184 9.17 14.75 -1.03
CA THR A 184 9.42 15.34 0.29
C THR A 184 9.52 14.28 1.39
N GLY A 185 9.42 13.00 1.07
CA GLY A 185 9.54 11.90 2.01
C GLY A 185 8.26 11.55 2.77
N SER A 186 7.13 12.19 2.47
CA SER A 186 5.85 11.81 3.06
C SER A 186 5.23 10.63 2.33
N ILE A 187 4.67 9.68 3.06
CA ILE A 187 3.93 8.56 2.48
C ILE A 187 2.63 9.07 1.82
N ILE A 188 2.40 8.66 0.57
CA ILE A 188 1.24 9.07 -0.24
C ILE A 188 0.34 7.90 -0.64
N GLY A 189 0.77 6.67 -0.39
CA GLY A 189 -0.01 5.49 -0.73
C GLY A 189 0.79 4.20 -0.68
N GLY A 190 0.29 3.18 -1.37
CA GLY A 190 0.93 1.88 -1.48
C GLY A 190 0.79 1.27 -2.87
N LEU A 191 1.76 0.46 -3.24
CA LEU A 191 1.80 -0.37 -4.44
C LEU A 191 1.80 -1.84 -4.03
N GLY A 192 0.98 -2.65 -4.68
CA GLY A 192 1.00 -4.10 -4.56
C GLY A 192 1.13 -4.76 -5.92
N VAL A 193 2.00 -5.76 -5.99
CA VAL A 193 2.25 -6.56 -7.20
C VAL A 193 2.05 -8.03 -6.86
N SER A 194 1.43 -8.79 -7.75
CA SER A 194 1.21 -10.22 -7.59
C SER A 194 1.03 -10.91 -8.95
N GLY A 195 1.58 -12.12 -9.08
CA GLY A 195 1.47 -12.89 -10.33
C GLY A 195 2.58 -13.91 -10.51
N ASP A 196 3.57 -13.91 -9.62
CA ASP A 196 4.68 -14.85 -9.60
C ASP A 196 4.90 -15.34 -8.15
N THR A 197 6.10 -15.82 -7.82
CA THR A 197 6.46 -16.10 -6.43
C THR A 197 6.45 -14.80 -5.60
N ALA A 198 6.22 -14.90 -4.30
CA ALA A 198 6.21 -13.73 -3.41
C ALA A 198 7.53 -12.92 -3.48
N CYS A 199 8.66 -13.61 -3.68
CA CYS A 199 9.96 -12.97 -3.82
C CYS A 199 10.08 -12.18 -5.13
N THR A 200 9.60 -12.74 -6.24
CA THR A 200 9.58 -12.06 -7.55
C THR A 200 8.56 -10.92 -7.56
N ASP A 201 7.39 -11.11 -6.94
CA ASP A 201 6.40 -10.05 -6.75
C ASP A 201 7.04 -8.85 -6.03
N HIS A 202 7.87 -9.12 -5.00
CA HIS A 202 8.58 -8.07 -4.26
C HIS A 202 9.63 -7.38 -5.12
N GLU A 203 10.43 -8.14 -5.85
CA GLU A 203 11.46 -7.60 -6.75
C GLU A 203 10.84 -6.67 -7.81
N ILE A 204 9.71 -7.07 -8.42
CA ILE A 204 8.98 -6.24 -9.37
C ILE A 204 8.36 -5.02 -8.67
N GLY A 205 7.73 -5.18 -7.51
CA GLY A 205 7.13 -4.05 -6.77
C GLY A 205 8.15 -2.97 -6.42
N LYS A 206 9.31 -3.38 -5.93
CA LYS A 206 10.45 -2.50 -5.63
C LYS A 206 10.95 -1.75 -6.87
N ARG A 207 11.12 -2.45 -8.01
CA ARG A 207 11.55 -1.85 -9.28
C ARG A 207 10.52 -0.86 -9.82
N VAL A 208 9.23 -1.19 -9.77
CA VAL A 208 8.14 -0.28 -10.17
C VAL A 208 8.16 0.99 -9.32
N ARG A 209 8.32 0.87 -8.00
CA ARG A 209 8.44 2.02 -7.09
C ARG A 209 9.62 2.91 -7.45
N ASP A 210 10.78 2.32 -7.70
CA ASP A 210 12.00 3.05 -8.06
C ASP A 210 11.85 3.78 -9.40
N LEU A 211 11.38 3.09 -10.44
CA LEU A 211 11.11 3.66 -11.76
C LEU A 211 10.07 4.78 -11.73
N ALA A 212 9.15 4.75 -10.77
CA ALA A 212 8.17 5.80 -10.55
C ALA A 212 8.73 7.00 -9.76
N GLY A 213 9.95 6.91 -9.21
CA GLY A 213 10.55 7.95 -8.35
C GLY A 213 9.86 8.12 -7.01
N LEU A 214 9.22 7.06 -6.47
CA LEU A 214 8.38 7.10 -5.26
C LEU A 214 9.01 6.32 -4.09
N ASN A 215 10.34 6.30 -4.01
CA ASN A 215 11.07 5.62 -2.95
C ASN A 215 10.91 6.29 -1.58
N PRO A 216 11.02 5.51 -0.49
CA PRO A 216 11.08 6.08 0.84
C PRO A 216 12.37 6.90 1.06
N PRO A 217 12.40 7.77 2.07
CA PRO A 217 13.64 8.34 2.56
C PRO A 217 14.67 7.24 2.87
N GLY A 218 15.90 7.41 2.39
CA GLY A 218 16.94 6.36 2.47
C GLY A 218 17.03 5.43 1.27
N GLY A 219 16.10 5.53 0.32
CA GLY A 219 16.22 4.89 -0.99
C GLY A 219 15.45 3.56 -1.13
N PRO A 220 15.60 2.90 -2.30
CA PRO A 220 14.76 1.78 -2.69
C PRO A 220 14.95 0.50 -1.85
N LEU A 221 16.05 0.37 -1.10
CA LEU A 221 16.38 -0.84 -0.33
C LEU A 221 16.02 -0.76 1.16
N VAL A 222 15.47 0.37 1.63
CA VAL A 222 15.19 0.59 3.06
C VAL A 222 14.26 -0.49 3.65
N ASP A 223 13.28 -0.93 2.87
CA ASP A 223 12.31 -1.96 3.24
C ASP A 223 12.42 -3.21 2.37
N ASP A 224 13.61 -3.45 1.77
CA ASP A 224 13.84 -4.63 0.93
C ASP A 224 13.58 -5.93 1.69
N ILE A 225 13.28 -6.98 0.94
CA ILE A 225 13.09 -8.32 1.46
C ILE A 225 14.37 -8.85 2.10
N SER A 226 14.25 -9.49 3.25
CA SER A 226 15.37 -10.11 3.96
C SER A 226 15.23 -11.61 3.96
N TYR A 227 16.31 -12.30 3.62
CA TYR A 227 16.36 -13.77 3.55
C TYR A 227 17.36 -14.29 4.57
N SER A 228 16.90 -15.09 5.55
CA SER A 228 17.77 -15.59 6.62
C SER A 228 19.03 -16.32 6.15
N PRO A 229 19.05 -17.06 5.02
CA PRO A 229 20.28 -17.73 4.55
C PRO A 229 21.41 -16.78 4.14
N VAL A 230 21.09 -15.54 3.74
CA VAL A 230 22.09 -14.58 3.23
C VAL A 230 22.22 -13.33 4.08
N ASP A 231 21.15 -12.93 4.78
CA ASP A 231 21.13 -11.70 5.59
C ASP A 231 21.21 -12.00 7.10
N GLY A 232 21.16 -13.28 7.46
CA GLY A 232 21.02 -13.70 8.85
C GLY A 232 19.57 -13.70 9.33
N ALA A 233 19.35 -14.35 10.46
CA ALA A 233 18.06 -14.48 11.10
C ALA A 233 17.58 -13.14 11.65
N SER A 234 16.34 -12.77 11.39
CA SER A 234 15.70 -11.56 11.94
C SER A 234 14.19 -11.69 11.98
N VAL A 235 13.54 -10.83 12.76
CA VAL A 235 12.07 -10.70 12.78
C VAL A 235 11.48 -10.21 11.45
N PHE A 236 12.31 -9.73 10.54
CA PHE A 236 11.93 -9.29 9.19
C PHE A 236 12.19 -10.36 8.12
N SER A 237 12.64 -11.55 8.49
CA SER A 237 12.97 -12.62 7.53
C SER A 237 11.74 -13.09 6.76
N HIS A 238 11.95 -13.38 5.50
CA HIS A 238 10.99 -13.95 4.56
C HIS A 238 11.57 -15.25 3.99
N PRO A 239 10.77 -16.26 3.66
CA PRO A 239 11.24 -17.45 2.96
C PRO A 239 11.91 -17.10 1.64
N VAL A 240 12.92 -17.88 1.25
CA VAL A 240 13.43 -17.89 -0.13
C VAL A 240 12.42 -18.65 -0.99
N CYS A 241 12.04 -18.08 -2.11
CA CYS A 241 11.09 -18.69 -3.04
C CYS A 241 11.83 -19.47 -4.14
N GLN A 242 11.07 -20.15 -4.99
CA GLN A 242 11.62 -20.80 -6.16
C GLN A 242 12.31 -19.78 -7.09
N ASN A 243 13.57 -20.05 -7.48
CA ASN A 243 14.37 -19.24 -8.39
C ASN A 243 14.41 -17.75 -7.97
N THR A 244 14.74 -17.51 -6.69
CA THR A 244 14.77 -16.15 -6.14
C THR A 244 15.97 -15.37 -6.65
N LEU A 245 15.69 -14.21 -7.25
CA LEU A 245 16.67 -13.16 -7.48
C LEU A 245 16.37 -11.94 -6.60
N ARG A 246 17.43 -11.29 -6.10
CA ARG A 246 17.35 -9.99 -5.41
C ARG A 246 18.41 -9.06 -5.97
N ASN A 247 17.99 -7.91 -6.48
CA ASN A 247 18.89 -6.92 -7.09
C ASN A 247 19.81 -7.52 -8.17
N GLY A 248 19.27 -8.42 -8.99
CA GLY A 248 20.01 -9.10 -10.06
C GLY A 248 20.93 -10.25 -9.61
N VAL A 249 20.97 -10.56 -8.31
CA VAL A 249 21.78 -11.64 -7.74
C VAL A 249 20.89 -12.84 -7.39
N PHE A 250 21.30 -14.04 -7.83
CA PHE A 250 20.62 -15.27 -7.45
C PHE A 250 20.81 -15.56 -5.96
N ILE A 251 19.74 -15.75 -5.23
CA ILE A 251 19.71 -16.04 -3.79
C ILE A 251 19.56 -17.54 -3.54
N GLY A 252 18.70 -18.21 -4.30
CA GLY A 252 18.45 -19.64 -4.12
C GLY A 252 17.05 -20.06 -4.56
N ASN A 253 16.72 -21.27 -4.17
CA ASN A 253 15.40 -21.88 -4.34
C ASN A 253 14.69 -22.00 -2.98
N GLU A 254 13.47 -22.54 -2.98
CA GLU A 254 12.58 -22.63 -1.83
C GLU A 254 13.32 -23.04 -0.54
N ASN A 255 13.30 -22.14 0.42
CA ASN A 255 13.91 -22.35 1.72
C ASN A 255 13.12 -21.56 2.79
N PRO A 256 12.63 -22.22 3.84
CA PRO A 256 11.89 -21.57 4.92
C PRO A 256 12.70 -20.43 5.56
N ALA A 257 12.00 -19.39 5.99
CA ALA A 257 12.61 -18.39 6.86
C ALA A 257 12.98 -19.05 8.20
N SER A 258 14.13 -18.71 8.73
CA SER A 258 14.64 -19.27 9.99
C SER A 258 15.13 -18.19 10.95
N GLY A 259 15.10 -18.51 12.20
CA GLY A 259 15.87 -17.87 13.25
C GLY A 259 15.34 -16.54 13.76
N TYR A 260 14.34 -16.61 14.50
CA TYR A 260 13.86 -15.52 15.34
C TYR A 260 13.57 -16.03 16.73
#